data_8a88815cd9ee71f85a23e0fbaea78271
#
_entry.id   8a88815cd9ee71f85a23e0fbaea78271
#
_cell.length_a   1.000
_cell.length_b   1.000
_cell.length_c   1.000
_cell.angle_alpha   90.00
_cell.angle_beta   90.00
_cell.angle_gamma   90.00
#
_symmetry.space_group_name_H-M   'P 1'
#
loop_
_entity.id
_entity.type
_entity.pdbx_description
1 polymer ?
#
loop_
_entity_poly.entity_id
_entity_poly.type
_entity_poly.pdbx_seq_one_letter_code
_entity_poly.pdbx_strand_id
1 'polypeptide(L)'
;METRAPSWLVSFGNMLFGGLMIESVLQEIVHDPALLTPAVIERSNRNRQRPGLIKPIMAVRENLPLWESGFATRMGEITHPTLVLWGEEDRVFPLAVGEELHQTIKGSRFIRVPKAGHIPQWERPDFVNQELISFIRP
;
A
#
# COMPACT_ATOMS: atom_id res chain seq x y z
N MET A 1 0.69 -29.24 5.53
CA MET A 1 -0.55 -28.65 6.12
C MET A 1 -0.11 -27.46 6.96
N GLU A 2 -0.18 -26.26 6.40
CA GLU A 2 0.01 -25.04 7.21
C GLU A 2 -1.22 -24.85 8.10
N THR A 3 -1.04 -25.01 9.40
CA THR A 3 -2.08 -24.72 10.40
C THR A 3 -2.26 -23.21 10.49
N ARG A 4 -3.18 -22.66 9.70
CA ARG A 4 -3.51 -21.24 9.75
C ARG A 4 -4.14 -20.92 11.11
N ALA A 5 -3.57 -19.95 11.80
CA ALA A 5 -4.14 -19.47 13.06
C ALA A 5 -5.58 -18.98 12.84
N PRO A 6 -6.54 -19.36 13.70
CA PRO A 6 -7.92 -18.91 13.58
C PRO A 6 -8.04 -17.38 13.75
N SER A 7 -9.00 -16.77 13.06
CA SER A 7 -9.16 -15.30 12.99
C SER A 7 -9.29 -14.61 14.37
N TRP A 8 -9.89 -15.29 15.35
CA TRP A 8 -10.00 -14.76 16.72
C TRP A 8 -8.62 -14.65 17.40
N LEU A 9 -7.71 -15.60 17.14
CA LEU A 9 -6.35 -15.57 17.72
C LEU A 9 -5.53 -14.44 17.10
N VAL A 10 -5.68 -14.22 15.78
CA VAL A 10 -5.06 -13.08 15.07
C VAL A 10 -5.61 -11.75 15.63
N SER A 11 -6.92 -11.66 15.85
CA SER A 11 -7.55 -10.47 16.44
C SER A 11 -7.07 -10.21 17.86
N PHE A 12 -6.95 -11.25 18.66
CA PHE A 12 -6.45 -11.17 20.03
C PHE A 12 -4.97 -10.75 20.08
N GLY A 13 -4.13 -11.34 19.22
CA GLY A 13 -2.73 -10.95 19.06
C GLY A 13 -2.59 -9.48 18.63
N ASN A 14 -3.39 -9.03 17.66
CA ASN A 14 -3.42 -7.62 17.26
C ASN A 14 -3.85 -6.68 18.38
N MET A 15 -4.81 -7.07 19.20
CA MET A 15 -5.24 -6.28 20.36
C MET A 15 -4.11 -6.13 21.40
N LEU A 16 -3.39 -7.22 21.71
CA LEU A 16 -2.35 -7.21 22.74
C LEU A 16 -1.02 -6.60 22.26
N PHE A 17 -0.58 -6.95 21.07
CA PHE A 17 0.78 -6.65 20.60
C PHE A 17 0.83 -5.65 19.43
N GLY A 18 -0.28 -5.43 18.75
CA GLY A 18 -0.31 -4.57 17.57
C GLY A 18 0.10 -3.12 17.86
N GLY A 19 -0.10 -2.65 19.10
CA GLY A 19 0.33 -1.32 19.54
C GLY A 19 1.87 -1.16 19.56
N LEU A 20 2.57 -2.21 19.92
CA LEU A 20 4.04 -2.22 19.95
C LEU A 20 4.65 -2.29 18.55
N MET A 21 3.90 -2.87 17.60
CA MET A 21 4.38 -3.07 16.23
C MET A 21 4.00 -1.93 15.27
N ILE A 22 3.02 -1.09 15.64
CA ILE A 22 2.48 -0.10 14.71
C ILE A 22 3.54 0.91 14.23
N GLU A 23 4.40 1.36 15.11
CA GLU A 23 5.45 2.31 14.78
C GLU A 23 6.46 1.70 13.79
N SER A 24 6.91 0.48 14.04
CA SER A 24 7.81 -0.24 13.13
C SER A 24 7.17 -0.44 11.75
N VAL A 25 5.90 -0.81 11.70
CA VAL A 25 5.16 -0.97 10.43
C VAL A 25 5.04 0.37 9.71
N LEU A 26 4.75 1.46 10.44
CA LEU A 26 4.67 2.79 9.83
C LEU A 26 6.03 3.27 9.31
N GLN A 27 7.13 2.95 10.00
CA GLN A 27 8.50 3.26 9.55
C GLN A 27 8.89 2.56 8.26
N GLU A 28 8.35 1.37 7.99
CA GLU A 28 8.54 0.67 6.70
C GLU A 28 7.72 1.30 5.57
N ILE A 29 6.56 1.88 5.90
CA ILE A 29 5.64 2.48 4.94
C ILE A 29 6.13 3.84 4.44
N VAL A 30 6.72 4.67 5.32
CA VAL A 30 7.16 6.03 4.96
C VAL A 30 8.67 6.09 4.69
N HIS A 31 9.06 6.95 3.76
CA HIS A 31 10.47 7.30 3.56
C HIS A 31 10.98 8.23 4.68
N ASP A 32 10.21 9.29 5.01
CA ASP A 32 10.57 10.26 6.04
C ASP A 32 9.92 9.96 7.39
N PRO A 33 10.69 9.44 8.38
CA PRO A 33 10.15 9.16 9.72
C PRO A 33 9.61 10.40 10.46
N ALA A 34 10.02 11.62 10.07
CA ALA A 34 9.53 12.85 10.69
C ALA A 34 8.03 13.08 10.50
N LEU A 35 7.42 12.41 9.49
CA LEU A 35 5.98 12.41 9.28
C LEU A 35 5.22 11.60 10.34
N LEU A 36 5.89 10.71 11.06
CA LEU A 36 5.30 9.87 12.08
C LEU A 36 5.19 10.60 13.42
N THR A 37 4.43 11.67 13.44
CA THR A 37 4.17 12.41 14.68
C THR A 37 3.40 11.55 15.69
N PRO A 38 3.47 11.85 17.00
CA PRO A 38 2.69 11.13 18.01
C PRO A 38 1.19 11.07 17.69
N ALA A 39 0.63 12.13 17.11
CA ALA A 39 -0.77 12.16 16.68
C ALA A 39 -1.08 11.16 15.54
N VAL A 40 -0.16 10.97 14.59
CA VAL A 40 -0.28 9.98 13.52
C VAL A 40 -0.23 8.57 14.09
N ILE A 41 0.73 8.28 14.96
CA ILE A 41 0.89 6.98 15.61
C ILE A 41 -0.36 6.65 16.44
N GLU A 42 -0.83 7.59 17.26
CA GLU A 42 -2.03 7.41 18.08
C GLU A 42 -3.28 7.16 17.22
N ARG A 43 -3.47 7.94 16.14
CA ARG A 43 -4.59 7.74 15.20
C ARG A 43 -4.53 6.36 14.55
N SER A 44 -3.36 5.91 14.15
CA SER A 44 -3.14 4.59 13.56
C SER A 44 -3.46 3.48 14.56
N ASN A 45 -3.06 3.64 15.82
CA ASN A 45 -3.41 2.74 16.91
C ASN A 45 -4.93 2.66 17.17
N ARG A 46 -5.63 3.79 17.17
CA ARG A 46 -7.09 3.82 17.30
C ARG A 46 -7.78 3.13 16.12
N ASN A 47 -7.28 3.39 14.90
CA ASN A 47 -7.86 2.79 13.69
C ASN A 47 -7.73 1.26 13.69
N ARG A 48 -6.58 0.71 14.08
CA ARG A 48 -6.39 -0.75 14.11
C ARG A 48 -7.28 -1.45 15.14
N GLN A 49 -7.73 -0.72 16.17
CA GLN A 49 -8.62 -1.25 17.21
C GLN A 49 -10.11 -1.24 16.80
N ARG A 50 -10.45 -0.71 15.64
CA ARG A 50 -11.83 -0.67 15.16
C ARG A 50 -12.39 -2.09 14.99
N PRO A 51 -13.61 -2.36 15.52
CA PRO A 51 -14.26 -3.65 15.32
C PRO A 51 -14.38 -3.98 13.84
N GLY A 52 -14.07 -5.22 13.49
CA GLY A 52 -14.20 -5.73 12.12
C GLY A 52 -13.01 -5.44 11.20
N LEU A 53 -12.00 -4.66 11.60
CA LEU A 53 -10.84 -4.34 10.76
C LEU A 53 -10.11 -5.58 10.23
N ILE A 54 -9.96 -6.60 11.06
CA ILE A 54 -9.19 -7.81 10.71
C ILE A 54 -9.90 -8.64 9.62
N LYS A 55 -11.23 -8.66 9.58
CA LYS A 55 -11.97 -9.48 8.60
C LYS A 55 -11.62 -9.17 7.14
N PRO A 56 -11.67 -7.90 6.67
CA PRO A 56 -11.30 -7.61 5.28
C PRO A 56 -9.82 -7.89 4.99
N ILE A 57 -8.92 -7.66 5.96
CA ILE A 57 -7.49 -7.97 5.78
C ILE A 57 -7.29 -9.48 5.59
N MET A 58 -7.96 -10.31 6.40
CA MET A 58 -7.90 -11.76 6.25
C MET A 58 -8.52 -12.22 4.93
N ALA A 59 -9.65 -11.61 4.51
CA ALA A 59 -10.28 -11.93 3.24
C ALA A 59 -9.36 -11.62 2.03
N VAL A 60 -8.64 -10.50 2.04
CA VAL A 60 -7.63 -10.20 1.01
C VAL A 60 -6.56 -11.28 0.99
N ARG A 61 -5.99 -11.63 2.14
CA ARG A 61 -4.96 -12.66 2.26
C ARG A 61 -5.43 -14.03 1.75
N GLU A 62 -6.66 -14.42 2.08
CA GLU A 62 -7.24 -15.70 1.65
C GLU A 62 -7.48 -15.75 0.14
N ASN A 63 -7.71 -14.60 -0.49
CA ASN A 63 -7.97 -14.48 -1.92
C ASN A 63 -6.73 -14.09 -2.74
N LEU A 64 -5.54 -13.95 -2.14
CA LEU A 64 -4.31 -13.63 -2.88
C LEU A 64 -4.07 -14.55 -4.08
N PRO A 65 -4.20 -15.90 -3.99
CA PRO A 65 -4.01 -16.78 -5.14
C PRO A 65 -4.97 -16.48 -6.29
N LEU A 66 -6.22 -16.07 -5.98
CA LEU A 66 -7.21 -15.66 -6.98
C LEU A 66 -6.81 -14.34 -7.66
N TRP A 67 -6.24 -13.41 -6.90
CA TRP A 67 -5.69 -12.16 -7.43
C TRP A 67 -4.53 -12.43 -8.38
N GLU A 68 -3.58 -13.25 -7.96
CA GLU A 68 -2.39 -13.58 -8.75
C GLU A 68 -2.75 -14.30 -10.05
N SER A 69 -3.63 -15.29 -10.02
CA SER A 69 -4.01 -16.08 -11.20
C SER A 69 -5.10 -15.44 -12.06
N GLY A 70 -6.01 -14.68 -11.46
CA GLY A 70 -7.18 -14.14 -12.14
C GLY A 70 -7.04 -12.69 -12.60
N PHE A 71 -6.45 -11.82 -11.79
CA PHE A 71 -6.40 -10.38 -12.06
C PHE A 71 -5.02 -9.90 -12.51
N ALA A 72 -3.94 -10.33 -11.86
CA ALA A 72 -2.59 -9.89 -12.22
C ALA A 72 -2.24 -10.24 -13.67
N THR A 73 -2.64 -11.41 -14.13
CA THR A 73 -2.43 -11.87 -15.52
C THR A 73 -3.18 -11.02 -16.56
N ARG A 74 -4.20 -10.27 -16.13
CA ARG A 74 -5.07 -9.45 -16.99
C ARG A 74 -4.71 -7.97 -17.00
N MET A 75 -3.67 -7.54 -16.28
CA MET A 75 -3.26 -6.13 -16.27
C MET A 75 -2.93 -5.59 -17.67
N GLY A 76 -2.44 -6.45 -18.57
CA GLY A 76 -2.19 -6.12 -19.96
C GLY A 76 -3.45 -5.84 -20.82
N GLU A 77 -4.65 -6.18 -20.33
CA GLU A 77 -5.92 -5.88 -20.99
C GLU A 77 -6.40 -4.45 -20.74
N ILE A 78 -5.76 -3.70 -19.83
CA ILE A 78 -6.12 -2.31 -19.53
C ILE A 78 -5.78 -1.43 -20.73
N THR A 79 -6.82 -0.85 -21.34
CA THR A 79 -6.73 0.04 -22.51
C THR A 79 -6.99 1.51 -22.19
N HIS A 80 -7.42 1.81 -20.99
CA HIS A 80 -7.70 3.18 -20.54
C HIS A 80 -6.41 3.94 -20.26
N PRO A 81 -6.40 5.28 -20.41
CA PRO A 81 -5.29 6.10 -19.97
C PRO A 81 -4.97 5.78 -18.49
N THR A 82 -3.74 5.38 -18.22
CA THR A 82 -3.31 4.93 -16.91
C THR A 82 -2.06 5.66 -16.47
N LEU A 83 -2.07 6.19 -15.26
CA LEU A 83 -0.91 6.77 -14.59
C LEU A 83 -0.50 5.86 -13.43
N VAL A 84 0.74 5.42 -13.44
CA VAL A 84 1.38 4.67 -12.36
C VAL A 84 2.32 5.60 -11.61
N LEU A 85 2.00 5.90 -10.36
CA LEU A 85 2.83 6.68 -9.44
C LEU A 85 3.43 5.75 -8.39
N TRP A 86 4.75 5.80 -8.20
CA TRP A 86 5.45 4.90 -7.28
C TRP A 86 6.53 5.63 -6.51
N GLY A 87 6.59 5.41 -5.18
CA GLY A 87 7.67 5.94 -4.36
C GLY A 87 9.01 5.30 -4.70
N GLU A 88 10.05 6.11 -4.89
CA GLU A 88 11.39 5.59 -5.19
C GLU A 88 11.97 4.78 -4.03
N GLU A 89 11.61 5.14 -2.81
CA GLU A 89 12.08 4.52 -1.57
C GLU A 89 11.03 3.62 -0.91
N ASP A 90 10.09 3.07 -1.71
CA ASP A 90 9.09 2.11 -1.23
C ASP A 90 9.78 0.81 -0.78
N ARG A 91 9.71 0.54 0.54
CA ARG A 91 10.26 -0.66 1.16
C ARG A 91 9.26 -1.80 1.23
N VAL A 92 7.96 -1.51 1.05
CA VAL A 92 6.89 -2.51 1.07
C VAL A 92 6.80 -3.22 -0.28
N PHE A 93 6.75 -2.42 -1.36
CA PHE A 93 6.82 -2.91 -2.73
C PHE A 93 7.93 -2.18 -3.48
N PRO A 94 9.06 -2.85 -3.74
CA PRO A 94 10.19 -2.24 -4.44
C PRO A 94 9.79 -1.58 -5.76
N LEU A 95 10.48 -0.51 -6.13
CA LEU A 95 10.26 0.26 -7.37
C LEU A 95 10.12 -0.62 -8.62
N ALA A 96 10.87 -1.73 -8.68
CA ALA A 96 10.81 -2.70 -9.77
C ALA A 96 9.41 -3.26 -10.02
N VAL A 97 8.57 -3.38 -8.98
CA VAL A 97 7.18 -3.84 -9.11
C VAL A 97 6.34 -2.80 -9.87
N GLY A 98 6.53 -1.51 -9.57
CA GLY A 98 5.88 -0.43 -10.31
C GLY A 98 6.33 -0.34 -11.76
N GLU A 99 7.61 -0.58 -12.02
CA GLU A 99 8.17 -0.64 -13.38
C GLU A 99 7.60 -1.82 -14.18
N GLU A 100 7.48 -2.99 -13.57
CA GLU A 100 6.85 -4.16 -14.18
C GLU A 100 5.37 -3.91 -14.52
N LEU A 101 4.64 -3.28 -13.60
CA LEU A 101 3.25 -2.89 -13.82
C LEU A 101 3.14 -1.94 -15.02
N HIS A 102 3.99 -0.93 -15.09
CA HIS A 102 4.06 0.00 -16.23
C HIS A 102 4.35 -0.72 -17.55
N GLN A 103 5.28 -1.66 -17.56
CA GLN A 103 5.62 -2.45 -18.76
C GLN A 103 4.43 -3.33 -19.20
N THR A 104 3.64 -3.82 -18.23
CA THR A 104 2.47 -4.67 -18.49
C THR A 104 1.29 -3.87 -19.03
N ILE A 105 1.01 -2.69 -18.48
CA ILE A 105 -0.08 -1.81 -18.94
C ILE A 105 0.41 -0.94 -20.09
N LYS A 106 0.14 -1.36 -21.32
CA LYS A 106 0.61 -0.66 -22.53
C LYS A 106 0.05 0.75 -22.60
N GLY A 107 0.94 1.72 -22.85
CA GLY A 107 0.57 3.13 -22.94
C GLY A 107 0.35 3.82 -21.59
N SER A 108 0.59 3.15 -20.47
CA SER A 108 0.61 3.83 -19.17
C SER A 108 1.75 4.85 -19.10
N ARG A 109 1.58 5.90 -18.32
CA ARG A 109 2.63 6.83 -17.92
C ARG A 109 3.17 6.41 -16.56
N PHE A 110 4.50 6.32 -16.39
CA PHE A 110 5.14 5.97 -15.13
C PHE A 110 5.85 7.18 -14.53
N ILE A 111 5.56 7.47 -13.26
CA ILE A 111 6.19 8.56 -12.50
C ILE A 111 6.79 7.99 -11.23
N ARG A 112 8.10 8.14 -11.09
CA ARG A 112 8.81 7.90 -9.83
C ARG A 112 8.64 9.12 -8.95
N VAL A 113 8.22 8.90 -7.70
CA VAL A 113 8.03 9.98 -6.73
C VAL A 113 9.25 10.00 -5.81
N PRO A 114 10.16 10.96 -5.96
CA PRO A 114 11.39 11.00 -5.17
C PRO A 114 11.10 11.34 -3.71
N LYS A 115 11.89 10.77 -2.81
CA LYS A 115 11.75 10.95 -1.35
C LYS A 115 10.35 10.56 -0.86
N ALA A 116 9.84 9.43 -1.35
CA ALA A 116 8.57 8.86 -0.95
C ALA A 116 8.66 7.34 -0.86
N GLY A 117 8.04 6.78 0.16
CA GLY A 117 7.87 5.35 0.36
C GLY A 117 6.55 4.84 -0.24
N HIS A 118 5.85 4.00 0.53
CA HIS A 118 4.66 3.28 0.08
C HIS A 118 3.40 4.15 -0.09
N ILE A 119 3.38 5.36 0.48
CA ILE A 119 2.25 6.28 0.43
C ILE A 119 2.64 7.65 -0.11
N PRO A 120 3.13 7.73 -1.36
CA PRO A 120 3.67 8.94 -1.95
C PRO A 120 2.68 10.12 -1.93
N GLN A 121 1.38 9.87 -2.03
CA GLN A 121 0.33 10.89 -1.97
C GLN A 121 0.25 11.60 -0.61
N TRP A 122 0.74 10.98 0.45
CA TRP A 122 0.82 11.60 1.77
C TRP A 122 2.19 12.24 2.04
N GLU A 123 3.27 11.60 1.54
CA GLU A 123 4.63 12.05 1.77
C GLU A 123 5.02 13.23 0.86
N ARG A 124 4.52 13.25 -0.36
CA ARG A 124 4.81 14.25 -1.39
C ARG A 124 3.54 14.75 -2.08
N PRO A 125 2.55 15.30 -1.31
CA PRO A 125 1.23 15.64 -1.84
C PRO A 125 1.29 16.64 -2.98
N ASP A 126 2.15 17.66 -2.92
CA ASP A 126 2.25 18.68 -3.96
C ASP A 126 2.74 18.07 -5.28
N PHE A 127 3.77 17.24 -5.22
CA PHE A 127 4.30 16.56 -6.40
C PHE A 127 3.26 15.60 -7.01
N VAL A 128 2.64 14.76 -6.19
CA VAL A 128 1.63 13.79 -6.65
C VAL A 128 0.42 14.51 -7.24
N ASN A 129 -0.08 15.57 -6.60
CA ASN A 129 -1.21 16.35 -7.10
C ASN A 129 -0.89 17.05 -8.43
N GLN A 130 0.32 17.57 -8.58
CA GLN A 130 0.77 18.20 -9.84
C GLN A 130 0.77 17.18 -10.98
N GLU A 131 1.31 15.98 -10.76
CA GLU A 131 1.34 14.91 -11.78
C GLU A 131 -0.06 14.41 -12.12
N LEU A 132 -0.93 14.25 -11.11
CA LEU A 132 -2.33 13.89 -11.32
C LEU A 132 -3.08 14.93 -12.15
N ILE A 133 -2.94 16.22 -11.81
CA ILE A 133 -3.57 17.32 -12.55
C ILE A 133 -3.05 17.36 -13.99
N SER A 134 -1.74 17.21 -14.18
CA SER A 134 -1.11 17.14 -15.51
C SER A 134 -1.64 15.96 -16.35
N PHE A 135 -1.93 14.84 -15.71
CA PHE A 135 -2.44 13.66 -16.38
C PHE A 135 -3.93 13.79 -16.78
N ILE A 136 -4.75 14.42 -15.94
CA ILE A 136 -6.19 14.54 -16.16
C ILE A 136 -6.52 15.70 -17.14
N ARG A 137 -5.69 16.73 -17.17
CA ARG A 137 -5.85 17.88 -18.07
C ARG A 137 -4.91 17.74 -19.25
N PRO A 138 -5.38 17.24 -20.41
CA PRO A 138 -4.58 17.12 -21.62
C PRO A 138 -4.19 18.48 -22.19
#